data_e2625669c7cf6ed3b7e14388efa0dc75
#
_entry.id   e2625669c7cf6ed3b7e14388efa0dc75
#
_cell.length_a   1.000
_cell.length_b   1.000
_cell.length_c   1.000
_cell.angle_alpha   90.00
_cell.angle_beta   90.00
_cell.angle_gamma   90.00
#
_symmetry.space_group_name_H-M   'P 1'
#
loop_
_entity.id
_entity.type
_entity.pdbx_description
1 polymer ?
#
loop_
_entity_poly.entity_id
_entity_poly.type
_entity_poly.pdbx_seq_one_letter_code
_entity_poly.pdbx_strand_id
1 'polypeptide(L)'
;MRKLGTIDLELLTLAMKEKGTFNENNLENSELKRHGVGKILDTLASLKDRKFISLNRDGSFTISKLAREILWSSNIPIWAKILRLLQIKSCNLNQIIEILAIDENRIVDEIEQLRKNQLVLMSPQRQDNKLIKIYEILPEGIHEIDKTETEGFNQINFGELKSNGGILEIIDEIKKDIQVTSISEPEKTNIIVKLNNLKNKLEI
;
A
#
# COMPACT_ATOMS: atom_id res chain seq x y z
N MET A 1 12.69 4.48 4.19
CA MET A 1 12.82 3.78 2.86
C MET A 1 13.04 4.77 1.73
N ARG A 2 13.91 4.47 0.75
CA ARG A 2 14.06 5.34 -0.44
C ARG A 2 12.77 5.21 -1.28
N LYS A 3 11.97 6.28 -1.34
CA LYS A 3 10.68 6.26 -2.05
C LYS A 3 10.90 6.01 -3.55
N LEU A 4 10.17 5.05 -4.11
CA LEU A 4 10.10 4.82 -5.55
C LEU A 4 9.04 5.74 -6.16
N GLY A 5 9.35 6.30 -7.33
CA GLY A 5 8.36 6.94 -8.19
C GLY A 5 7.66 5.93 -9.11
N THR A 6 6.61 6.38 -9.78
CA THR A 6 5.83 5.51 -10.69
C THR A 6 6.69 4.96 -11.84
N ILE A 7 7.57 5.78 -12.44
CA ILE A 7 8.45 5.34 -13.54
C ILE A 7 9.54 4.40 -13.02
N ASP A 8 10.07 4.64 -11.79
CA ASP A 8 10.97 3.71 -11.14
C ASP A 8 10.36 2.31 -11.04
N LEU A 9 9.10 2.25 -10.57
CA LEU A 9 8.35 1.01 -10.44
C LEU A 9 8.15 0.33 -11.80
N GLU A 10 7.79 1.06 -12.84
CA GLU A 10 7.59 0.52 -14.18
C GLU A 10 8.88 -0.09 -14.75
N LEU A 11 10.03 0.61 -14.59
CA LEU A 11 11.34 0.09 -15.02
C LEU A 11 11.76 -1.16 -14.23
N LEU A 12 11.57 -1.16 -12.93
CA LEU A 12 11.89 -2.33 -12.11
C LEU A 12 10.95 -3.51 -12.40
N THR A 13 9.67 -3.24 -12.70
CA THR A 13 8.72 -4.27 -13.13
C THR A 13 9.10 -4.88 -14.48
N LEU A 14 9.53 -4.04 -15.45
CA LEU A 14 10.09 -4.54 -16.71
C LEU A 14 11.30 -5.44 -16.45
N ALA A 15 12.25 -5.01 -15.61
CA ALA A 15 13.39 -5.83 -15.25
C ALA A 15 12.97 -7.18 -14.64
N MET A 16 11.96 -7.21 -13.81
CA MET A 16 11.45 -8.46 -13.23
C MET A 16 10.83 -9.39 -14.28
N LYS A 17 10.05 -8.86 -15.24
CA LYS A 17 9.50 -9.61 -16.37
C LYS A 17 10.59 -10.21 -17.26
N GLU A 18 11.66 -9.48 -17.47
CA GLU A 18 12.83 -9.87 -18.26
C GLU A 18 13.87 -10.66 -17.43
N LYS A 19 13.42 -11.40 -16.42
CA LYS A 19 14.24 -12.26 -15.55
C LYS A 19 15.39 -11.55 -14.82
N GLY A 20 15.25 -10.25 -14.67
CA GLY A 20 16.19 -9.42 -13.89
C GLY A 20 17.16 -8.59 -14.70
N THR A 21 17.18 -8.72 -16.04
CA THR A 21 18.07 -7.94 -16.93
C THR A 21 17.28 -7.46 -18.14
N PHE A 22 17.43 -6.19 -18.50
CA PHE A 22 16.76 -5.59 -19.65
C PHE A 22 17.71 -4.64 -20.41
N ASN A 23 17.38 -4.34 -21.65
CA ASN A 23 18.13 -3.49 -22.54
C ASN A 23 17.22 -2.50 -23.28
N GLU A 24 17.82 -1.74 -24.23
CA GLU A 24 17.11 -0.77 -25.03
C GLU A 24 15.93 -1.38 -25.80
N ASN A 25 16.12 -2.56 -26.42
CA ASN A 25 15.03 -3.24 -27.13
C ASN A 25 13.83 -3.58 -26.22
N ASN A 26 14.09 -3.98 -24.98
CA ASN A 26 13.01 -4.23 -24.01
C ASN A 26 12.25 -2.92 -23.67
N LEU A 27 12.97 -1.80 -23.55
CA LEU A 27 12.37 -0.48 -23.30
C LEU A 27 11.51 -0.02 -24.48
N GLU A 28 12.02 -0.13 -25.70
CA GLU A 28 11.31 0.26 -26.93
C GLU A 28 10.03 -0.58 -27.17
N ASN A 29 10.06 -1.85 -26.80
CA ASN A 29 8.92 -2.77 -26.93
C ASN A 29 7.96 -2.71 -25.74
N SER A 30 8.23 -1.86 -24.73
CA SER A 30 7.40 -1.69 -23.55
C SER A 30 6.51 -0.44 -23.64
N GLU A 31 5.56 -0.34 -22.72
CA GLU A 31 4.75 0.86 -22.53
C GLU A 31 5.53 2.08 -22.03
N LEU A 32 6.79 1.87 -21.58
CA LEU A 32 7.65 2.93 -21.07
C LEU A 32 7.98 3.99 -22.13
N LYS A 33 7.96 3.64 -23.41
CA LYS A 33 8.19 4.60 -24.53
C LYS A 33 7.29 5.84 -24.46
N ARG A 34 6.11 5.75 -23.84
CA ARG A 34 5.19 6.89 -23.62
C ARG A 34 5.79 8.02 -22.78
N HIS A 35 6.79 7.73 -21.95
CA HIS A 35 7.42 8.72 -21.09
C HIS A 35 8.47 9.59 -21.77
N GLY A 36 8.91 9.20 -23.00
CA GLY A 36 9.98 9.85 -23.72
C GLY A 36 11.38 9.44 -23.24
N VAL A 37 12.33 9.44 -24.18
CA VAL A 37 13.69 8.92 -23.95
C VAL A 37 14.43 9.67 -22.83
N GLY A 38 14.34 11.01 -22.80
CA GLY A 38 15.03 11.81 -21.77
C GLY A 38 14.62 11.41 -20.35
N LYS A 39 13.31 11.28 -20.12
CA LYS A 39 12.78 10.91 -18.78
C LYS A 39 13.15 9.49 -18.38
N ILE A 40 13.20 8.57 -19.35
CA ILE A 40 13.66 7.19 -19.11
C ILE A 40 15.13 7.19 -18.70
N LEU A 41 16.00 7.92 -19.43
CA LEU A 41 17.43 8.01 -19.14
C LEU A 41 17.71 8.65 -17.78
N ASP A 42 17.01 9.73 -17.43
CA ASP A 42 17.12 10.36 -16.11
C ASP A 42 16.71 9.39 -14.99
N THR A 43 15.64 8.61 -15.21
CA THR A 43 15.18 7.62 -14.23
C THR A 43 16.18 6.46 -14.08
N LEU A 44 16.76 5.98 -15.19
CA LEU A 44 17.80 4.94 -15.18
C LEU A 44 19.05 5.43 -14.42
N ALA A 45 19.49 6.66 -14.68
CA ALA A 45 20.61 7.28 -13.96
C ALA A 45 20.30 7.34 -12.44
N SER A 46 19.11 7.84 -12.07
CA SER A 46 18.66 7.89 -10.67
C SER A 46 18.59 6.50 -10.01
N LEU A 47 18.06 5.48 -10.70
CA LEU A 47 17.99 4.11 -10.18
C LEU A 47 19.38 3.52 -9.97
N LYS A 48 20.33 3.80 -10.89
CA LYS A 48 21.73 3.38 -10.79
C LYS A 48 22.42 4.05 -9.60
N ASP A 49 22.27 5.36 -9.43
CA ASP A 49 22.87 6.11 -8.31
C ASP A 49 22.33 5.62 -6.95
N ARG A 50 21.04 5.26 -6.90
CA ARG A 50 20.40 4.64 -5.72
C ARG A 50 20.75 3.17 -5.55
N LYS A 51 21.54 2.58 -6.45
CA LYS A 51 21.97 1.16 -6.47
C LYS A 51 20.82 0.17 -6.63
N PHE A 52 19.73 0.56 -7.27
CA PHE A 52 18.61 -0.32 -7.59
C PHE A 52 18.85 -1.12 -8.86
N ILE A 53 19.64 -0.58 -9.78
CA ILE A 53 20.10 -1.25 -10.99
C ILE A 53 21.60 -1.08 -11.18
N SER A 54 22.23 -1.96 -11.96
CA SER A 54 23.61 -1.84 -12.43
C SER A 54 23.65 -1.88 -13.95
N LEU A 55 24.54 -1.08 -14.55
CA LEU A 55 24.82 -1.10 -15.99
C LEU A 55 25.90 -2.15 -16.27
N ASN A 56 25.63 -3.05 -17.19
CA ASN A 56 26.54 -4.09 -17.64
C ASN A 56 27.45 -3.59 -18.79
N ARG A 57 28.49 -4.34 -19.12
CA ARG A 57 29.43 -3.99 -20.20
C ARG A 57 28.81 -4.00 -21.59
N ASP A 58 27.77 -4.78 -21.78
CA ASP A 58 27.00 -4.88 -23.04
C ASP A 58 25.91 -3.81 -23.20
N GLY A 59 25.82 -2.85 -22.26
CA GLY A 59 24.81 -1.81 -22.26
C GLY A 59 23.47 -2.21 -21.63
N SER A 60 23.30 -3.45 -21.21
CA SER A 60 22.10 -3.87 -20.50
C SER A 60 22.10 -3.43 -19.03
N PHE A 61 20.92 -3.43 -18.41
CA PHE A 61 20.73 -3.10 -16.99
C PHE A 61 20.27 -4.33 -16.22
N THR A 62 20.87 -4.57 -15.05
CA THR A 62 20.47 -5.65 -14.15
C THR A 62 19.88 -5.09 -12.86
N ILE A 63 18.72 -5.61 -12.44
CA ILE A 63 18.10 -5.26 -11.16
C ILE A 63 18.93 -5.80 -9.99
N SER A 64 19.17 -4.95 -8.99
CA SER A 64 19.93 -5.34 -7.80
C SER A 64 19.09 -6.16 -6.81
N LYS A 65 19.76 -6.85 -5.88
CA LYS A 65 19.11 -7.50 -4.75
C LYS A 65 18.31 -6.50 -3.90
N LEU A 66 18.87 -5.32 -3.67
CA LEU A 66 18.21 -4.24 -2.91
C LEU A 66 16.87 -3.83 -3.51
N ALA A 67 16.80 -3.70 -4.84
CA ALA A 67 15.54 -3.36 -5.52
C ALA A 67 14.52 -4.50 -5.44
N ARG A 68 14.96 -5.76 -5.55
CA ARG A 68 14.06 -6.91 -5.39
C ARG A 68 13.47 -7.00 -3.98
N GLU A 69 14.23 -6.61 -2.96
CA GLU A 69 13.79 -6.60 -1.57
C GLU A 69 12.71 -5.55 -1.26
N ILE A 70 12.37 -4.67 -2.20
CA ILE A 70 11.28 -3.69 -1.99
C ILE A 70 9.90 -4.33 -2.12
N LEU A 71 9.67 -5.12 -3.20
CA LEU A 71 8.36 -5.69 -3.53
C LEU A 71 8.38 -7.19 -3.84
N TRP A 72 9.50 -7.74 -4.33
CA TRP A 72 9.53 -9.08 -4.92
C TRP A 72 10.20 -10.15 -4.06
N SER A 73 10.79 -9.79 -2.93
CA SER A 73 11.39 -10.77 -2.01
C SER A 73 10.35 -11.72 -1.41
N SER A 74 10.67 -13.00 -1.32
CA SER A 74 9.84 -14.00 -0.66
C SER A 74 9.65 -13.74 0.84
N ASN A 75 10.57 -13.01 1.46
CA ASN A 75 10.54 -12.69 2.89
C ASN A 75 9.53 -11.58 3.25
N ILE A 76 8.96 -10.92 2.24
CA ILE A 76 7.96 -9.87 2.46
C ILE A 76 6.57 -10.51 2.35
N PRO A 77 5.71 -10.39 3.37
CA PRO A 77 4.34 -10.90 3.31
C PRO A 77 3.51 -10.16 2.24
N ILE A 78 2.49 -10.82 1.71
CA ILE A 78 1.71 -10.32 0.56
C ILE A 78 1.06 -8.98 0.89
N TRP A 79 0.47 -8.85 2.08
CA TRP A 79 -0.14 -7.60 2.52
C TRP A 79 0.83 -6.40 2.48
N ALA A 80 2.07 -6.60 2.90
CA ALA A 80 3.08 -5.54 2.87
C ALA A 80 3.52 -5.19 1.44
N LYS A 81 3.59 -6.16 0.54
CA LYS A 81 3.83 -5.92 -0.89
C LYS A 81 2.72 -5.07 -1.50
N ILE A 82 1.46 -5.40 -1.21
CA ILE A 82 0.30 -4.65 -1.69
C ILE A 82 0.33 -3.21 -1.16
N LEU A 83 0.50 -3.01 0.16
CA LEU A 83 0.56 -1.67 0.74
C LEU A 83 1.74 -0.85 0.19
N ARG A 84 2.93 -1.42 0.06
CA ARG A 84 4.09 -0.75 -0.56
C ARG A 84 3.84 -0.37 -2.01
N LEU A 85 3.19 -1.23 -2.79
CA LEU A 85 2.80 -0.93 -4.16
C LEU A 85 1.81 0.23 -4.21
N LEU A 86 0.75 0.17 -3.40
CA LEU A 86 -0.29 1.20 -3.34
C LEU A 86 0.23 2.54 -2.77
N GLN A 87 1.31 2.53 -1.98
CA GLN A 87 2.00 3.75 -1.53
C GLN A 87 2.70 4.48 -2.70
N ILE A 88 3.07 3.75 -3.78
CA ILE A 88 3.69 4.33 -4.97
C ILE A 88 2.62 4.85 -5.94
N LYS A 89 1.57 4.06 -6.19
CA LYS A 89 0.45 4.42 -7.07
C LYS A 89 -0.80 3.59 -6.77
N SER A 90 -1.96 4.18 -7.00
CA SER A 90 -3.23 3.46 -7.03
C SER A 90 -3.25 2.45 -8.18
N CYS A 91 -3.80 1.27 -7.96
CA CYS A 91 -3.80 0.17 -8.93
C CYS A 91 -5.16 -0.52 -8.98
N ASN A 92 -5.52 -1.06 -10.16
CA ASN A 92 -6.56 -2.06 -10.26
C ASN A 92 -6.00 -3.47 -9.96
N LEU A 93 -6.88 -4.47 -9.82
CA LEU A 93 -6.50 -5.83 -9.46
C LEU A 93 -5.47 -6.42 -10.45
N ASN A 94 -5.72 -6.28 -11.76
CA ASN A 94 -4.84 -6.82 -12.79
C ASN A 94 -3.43 -6.21 -12.71
N GLN A 95 -3.33 -4.92 -12.45
CA GLN A 95 -2.04 -4.25 -12.26
C GLN A 95 -1.29 -4.76 -11.01
N ILE A 96 -2.01 -5.02 -9.92
CA ILE A 96 -1.40 -5.57 -8.70
C ILE A 96 -0.84 -6.97 -8.98
N ILE A 97 -1.63 -7.84 -9.62
CA ILE A 97 -1.22 -9.20 -10.00
C ILE A 97 0.00 -9.16 -10.91
N GLU A 98 -0.04 -8.33 -11.96
CA GLU A 98 1.02 -8.20 -12.95
C GLU A 98 2.34 -7.71 -12.32
N ILE A 99 2.29 -6.68 -11.47
CA ILE A 99 3.47 -6.09 -10.85
C ILE A 99 4.08 -7.02 -9.79
N LEU A 100 3.24 -7.61 -8.95
CA LEU A 100 3.73 -8.47 -7.86
C LEU A 100 4.05 -9.89 -8.31
N ALA A 101 3.52 -10.33 -9.47
CA ALA A 101 3.64 -11.68 -10.02
C ALA A 101 3.19 -12.76 -9.00
N ILE A 102 2.04 -12.52 -8.35
CA ILE A 102 1.43 -13.40 -7.36
C ILE A 102 0.07 -13.85 -7.89
N ASP A 103 -0.33 -15.08 -7.51
CA ASP A 103 -1.63 -15.66 -7.88
C ASP A 103 -2.81 -14.76 -7.50
N GLU A 104 -3.82 -14.69 -8.40
CA GLU A 104 -4.98 -13.82 -8.26
C GLU A 104 -5.77 -14.09 -6.97
N ASN A 105 -6.03 -15.35 -6.64
CA ASN A 105 -6.83 -15.69 -5.46
C ASN A 105 -6.16 -15.19 -4.18
N ARG A 106 -4.83 -15.35 -4.08
CA ARG A 106 -4.06 -14.86 -2.93
C ARG A 106 -4.08 -13.34 -2.82
N ILE A 107 -4.02 -12.63 -3.95
CA ILE A 107 -4.11 -11.16 -3.98
C ILE A 107 -5.51 -10.71 -3.57
N VAL A 108 -6.57 -11.35 -4.08
CA VAL A 108 -7.96 -11.00 -3.76
C VAL A 108 -8.23 -11.20 -2.28
N ASP A 109 -7.87 -12.35 -1.72
CA ASP A 109 -8.07 -12.65 -0.29
C ASP A 109 -7.34 -11.62 0.59
N GLU A 110 -6.11 -11.27 0.24
CA GLU A 110 -5.31 -10.32 1.00
C GLU A 110 -5.88 -8.89 0.91
N ILE A 111 -6.29 -8.44 -0.29
CA ILE A 111 -6.92 -7.13 -0.48
C ILE A 111 -8.20 -7.03 0.34
N GLU A 112 -9.04 -8.08 0.37
CA GLU A 112 -10.26 -8.06 1.18
C GLU A 112 -9.97 -7.99 2.68
N GLN A 113 -8.90 -8.62 3.15
CA GLN A 113 -8.43 -8.47 4.54
C GLN A 113 -7.96 -7.03 4.81
N LEU A 114 -7.14 -6.45 3.92
CA LEU A 114 -6.68 -5.06 4.05
C LEU A 114 -7.84 -4.06 4.05
N ARG A 115 -8.88 -4.30 3.24
CA ARG A 115 -10.09 -3.46 3.21
C ARG A 115 -10.91 -3.57 4.48
N LYS A 116 -11.12 -4.79 5.00
CA LYS A 116 -11.81 -5.03 6.28
C LYS A 116 -11.11 -4.32 7.44
N ASN A 117 -9.79 -4.24 7.39
CA ASN A 117 -8.97 -3.56 8.40
C ASN A 117 -8.77 -2.06 8.10
N GLN A 118 -9.50 -1.48 7.14
CA GLN A 118 -9.46 -0.06 6.78
C GLN A 118 -8.05 0.45 6.39
N LEU A 119 -7.21 -0.41 5.82
CA LEU A 119 -5.87 -0.05 5.34
C LEU A 119 -5.87 0.32 3.86
N VAL A 120 -6.87 -0.17 3.12
CA VAL A 120 -7.04 0.02 1.67
C VAL A 120 -8.48 0.39 1.36
N LEU A 121 -8.66 1.44 0.57
CA LEU A 121 -9.93 1.84 -0.03
C LEU A 121 -10.08 1.21 -1.41
N MET A 122 -11.28 0.79 -1.77
CA MET A 122 -11.66 0.44 -3.13
C MET A 122 -12.67 1.46 -3.65
N SER A 123 -12.31 2.14 -4.74
CA SER A 123 -13.18 3.08 -5.44
C SER A 123 -13.52 2.58 -6.86
N PRO A 124 -14.79 2.60 -7.26
CA PRO A 124 -15.16 2.32 -8.65
C PRO A 124 -14.82 3.53 -9.52
N GLN A 125 -14.04 3.32 -10.58
CA GLN A 125 -13.74 4.35 -11.58
C GLN A 125 -14.20 3.90 -12.96
N ARG A 126 -14.64 4.85 -13.81
CA ARG A 126 -15.02 4.57 -15.19
C ARG A 126 -13.81 4.82 -16.09
N GLN A 127 -13.38 3.77 -16.78
CA GLN A 127 -12.33 3.83 -17.80
C GLN A 127 -12.82 3.12 -19.06
N ASP A 128 -12.71 3.76 -20.22
CA ASP A 128 -13.13 3.20 -21.53
C ASP A 128 -14.54 2.59 -21.49
N ASN A 129 -15.51 3.32 -20.89
CA ASN A 129 -16.89 2.88 -20.67
C ASN A 129 -17.08 1.60 -19.81
N LYS A 130 -16.03 1.10 -19.17
CA LYS A 130 -16.09 -0.01 -18.21
C LYS A 130 -15.91 0.52 -16.80
N LEU A 131 -16.61 -0.10 -15.84
CA LEU A 131 -16.41 0.16 -14.43
C LEU A 131 -15.27 -0.73 -13.93
N ILE A 132 -14.19 -0.11 -13.48
CA ILE A 132 -13.04 -0.79 -12.88
C ILE A 132 -12.92 -0.46 -11.40
N LYS A 133 -12.44 -1.40 -10.61
CA LYS A 133 -12.14 -1.20 -9.20
C LYS A 133 -10.69 -0.74 -9.05
N ILE A 134 -10.49 0.44 -8.46
CA ILE A 134 -9.16 0.96 -8.13
C ILE A 134 -8.96 0.86 -6.63
N TYR A 135 -7.79 0.38 -6.24
CA TYR A 135 -7.37 0.26 -4.85
C TYR A 135 -6.38 1.35 -4.50
N GLU A 136 -6.57 1.97 -3.35
CA GLU A 136 -5.76 3.08 -2.83
C GLU A 136 -5.41 2.80 -1.37
N ILE A 137 -4.19 3.15 -0.97
CA ILE A 137 -3.78 3.02 0.43
C ILE A 137 -4.41 4.13 1.26
N LEU A 138 -4.91 3.79 2.43
CA LEU A 138 -5.41 4.75 3.42
C LEU A 138 -4.27 5.21 4.36
N PRO A 139 -4.43 6.34 5.08
CA PRO A 139 -3.43 6.81 6.05
C PRO A 139 -3.03 5.75 7.07
N GLU A 140 -3.96 4.93 7.53
CA GLU A 140 -3.75 3.81 8.43
C GLU A 140 -2.84 2.76 7.79
N GLY A 141 -3.04 2.46 6.51
CA GLY A 141 -2.18 1.55 5.75
C GLY A 141 -0.76 2.09 5.56
N ILE A 142 -0.61 3.41 5.36
CA ILE A 142 0.71 4.06 5.32
C ILE A 142 1.40 3.91 6.68
N HIS A 143 0.69 4.19 7.76
CA HIS A 143 1.23 4.06 9.11
C HIS A 143 1.70 2.63 9.40
N GLU A 144 0.88 1.62 9.09
CA GLU A 144 1.22 0.22 9.31
C GLU A 144 2.44 -0.22 8.49
N ILE A 145 2.53 0.17 7.21
CA ILE A 145 3.69 -0.22 6.40
C ILE A 145 4.97 0.51 6.84
N ASP A 146 4.88 1.78 7.25
CA ASP A 146 6.03 2.54 7.75
C ASP A 146 6.54 1.96 9.09
N LYS A 147 5.65 1.48 9.96
CA LYS A 147 5.98 0.81 11.21
C LYS A 147 6.82 -0.47 10.99
N THR A 148 6.59 -1.19 9.88
CA THR A 148 7.39 -2.39 9.55
C THR A 148 8.87 -2.11 9.32
N GLU A 149 9.27 -0.88 9.04
CA GLU A 149 10.68 -0.51 8.86
C GLU A 149 11.48 -0.59 10.18
N THR A 150 10.80 -0.39 11.31
CA THR A 150 11.41 -0.43 12.66
C THR A 150 11.16 -1.74 13.39
N GLU A 151 9.97 -2.32 13.22
CA GLU A 151 9.48 -3.46 14.01
C GLU A 151 9.50 -4.79 13.23
N GLY A 152 9.72 -4.73 11.88
CA GLY A 152 9.61 -5.89 11.01
C GLY A 152 8.17 -6.29 10.74
N PHE A 153 7.97 -7.38 9.98
CA PHE A 153 6.65 -7.80 9.50
C PHE A 153 5.87 -8.68 10.49
N ASN A 154 6.48 -9.16 11.55
CA ASN A 154 5.92 -10.22 12.42
C ASN A 154 4.95 -9.73 13.50
N GLN A 155 4.77 -8.41 13.64
CA GLN A 155 3.97 -7.83 14.73
C GLN A 155 2.59 -7.33 14.30
N ILE A 156 2.24 -7.43 13.01
CA ILE A 156 0.93 -6.97 12.55
C ILE A 156 -0.06 -8.14 12.59
N ASN A 157 -0.82 -8.21 13.67
CA ASN A 157 -1.96 -9.12 13.81
C ASN A 157 -3.22 -8.44 13.26
N PHE A 158 -3.57 -8.70 12.00
CA PHE A 158 -4.83 -8.23 11.41
C PHE A 158 -6.10 -8.74 12.14
N GLY A 159 -5.97 -9.68 13.09
CA GLY A 159 -7.07 -10.20 13.91
C GLY A 159 -7.50 -9.29 15.05
N GLU A 160 -6.72 -8.29 15.43
CA GLU A 160 -7.01 -7.38 16.55
C GLU A 160 -7.43 -5.97 16.14
N LEU A 161 -7.29 -5.60 14.87
CA LEU A 161 -7.95 -4.40 14.31
C LEU A 161 -9.45 -4.73 14.14
N LYS A 162 -10.15 -4.94 15.26
CA LYS A 162 -11.60 -4.96 15.30
C LYS A 162 -12.06 -3.62 14.76
N SER A 163 -12.81 -3.64 13.67
CA SER A 163 -13.35 -2.46 12.98
C SER A 163 -14.11 -1.48 13.87
N ASN A 164 -14.40 -1.86 15.11
CA ASN A 164 -15.07 -1.05 16.12
C ASN A 164 -14.24 -0.87 17.41
N GLY A 165 -13.10 -1.58 17.60
CA GLY A 165 -12.32 -1.53 18.84
C GLY A 165 -11.81 -0.12 19.14
N GLY A 166 -11.18 0.53 18.16
CA GLY A 166 -10.65 1.88 18.33
C GLY A 166 -11.74 2.93 18.60
N ILE A 167 -12.90 2.82 17.93
CA ILE A 167 -14.02 3.74 18.17
C ILE A 167 -14.63 3.48 19.56
N LEU A 168 -14.76 2.23 19.96
CA LEU A 168 -15.27 1.87 21.28
C LEU A 168 -14.34 2.33 22.40
N GLU A 169 -13.02 2.23 22.22
CA GLU A 169 -12.02 2.75 23.15
C GLU A 169 -12.09 4.28 23.26
N ILE A 170 -12.19 5.00 22.13
CA ILE A 170 -12.37 6.46 22.12
C ILE A 170 -13.68 6.86 22.82
N ILE A 171 -14.77 6.14 22.60
CA ILE A 171 -16.05 6.38 23.32
C ILE A 171 -15.87 6.22 24.82
N ASP A 172 -15.15 5.18 25.26
CA ASP A 172 -14.92 4.93 26.70
C ASP A 172 -13.92 5.94 27.30
N GLU A 173 -12.97 6.45 26.53
CA GLU A 173 -12.06 7.53 26.90
C GLU A 173 -12.81 8.86 27.06
N ILE A 174 -13.65 9.23 26.08
CA ILE A 174 -14.51 10.41 26.16
C ILE A 174 -15.43 10.35 27.37
N LYS A 175 -15.98 9.18 27.70
CA LYS A 175 -16.82 9.03 28.92
C LYS A 175 -16.04 9.31 30.20
N LYS A 176 -14.77 8.87 30.31
CA LYS A 176 -13.91 9.16 31.46
C LYS A 176 -13.60 10.65 31.57
N ASP A 177 -13.31 11.30 30.43
CA ASP A 177 -12.99 12.74 30.41
C ASP A 177 -14.20 13.58 30.82
N ILE A 178 -15.42 13.19 30.39
CA ILE A 178 -16.66 13.88 30.79
C ILE A 178 -16.90 13.78 32.29
N GLN A 179 -16.57 12.64 32.91
CA GLN A 179 -16.73 12.46 34.36
C GLN A 179 -15.84 13.40 35.18
N VAL A 180 -14.67 13.77 34.64
CA VAL A 180 -13.70 14.66 35.31
C VAL A 180 -13.94 16.14 35.02
N THR A 181 -14.73 16.45 34.00
CA THR A 181 -15.00 17.84 33.55
C THR A 181 -16.00 18.56 34.45
N SER A 182 -15.90 19.89 34.59
CA SER A 182 -16.77 20.75 35.41
C SER A 182 -18.13 21.06 34.75
N ILE A 183 -18.72 20.11 34.02
CA ILE A 183 -20.03 20.23 33.37
C ILE A 183 -21.14 19.84 34.37
N SER A 184 -22.35 20.39 34.22
CA SER A 184 -23.47 20.04 35.11
C SER A 184 -23.86 18.56 35.02
N GLU A 185 -24.29 17.97 36.13
CA GLU A 185 -24.66 16.54 36.18
C GLU A 185 -25.77 16.14 35.18
N PRO A 186 -26.80 16.94 34.91
CA PRO A 186 -27.79 16.63 33.87
C PRO A 186 -27.20 16.57 32.46
N GLU A 187 -26.23 17.45 32.15
CA GLU A 187 -25.57 17.48 30.83
C GLU A 187 -24.61 16.28 30.67
N LYS A 188 -23.82 15.92 31.71
CA LYS A 188 -23.01 14.71 31.74
C LYS A 188 -23.84 13.47 31.43
N THR A 189 -24.96 13.31 32.12
CA THR A 189 -25.87 12.18 31.92
C THR A 189 -26.39 12.10 30.49
N ASN A 190 -26.78 13.22 29.90
CA ASN A 190 -27.28 13.28 28.53
C ASN A 190 -26.18 12.88 27.51
N ILE A 191 -24.95 13.36 27.69
CA ILE A 191 -23.82 13.01 26.81
C ILE A 191 -23.48 11.51 26.93
N ILE A 192 -23.42 10.99 28.15
CA ILE A 192 -23.14 9.56 28.39
C ILE A 192 -24.21 8.65 27.75
N VAL A 193 -25.49 9.02 27.84
CA VAL A 193 -26.58 8.30 27.18
C VAL A 193 -26.39 8.27 25.65
N LYS A 194 -26.03 9.40 25.05
CA LYS A 194 -25.78 9.48 23.60
C LYS A 194 -24.57 8.61 23.18
N LEU A 195 -23.50 8.61 23.97
CA LEU A 195 -22.31 7.77 23.72
C LEU A 195 -22.64 6.28 23.87
N ASN A 196 -23.45 5.90 24.87
CA ASN A 196 -23.91 4.53 25.00
C ASN A 196 -24.79 4.07 23.82
N ASN A 197 -25.69 4.95 23.35
CA ASN A 197 -26.50 4.66 22.15
C ASN A 197 -25.65 4.51 20.90
N LEU A 198 -24.56 5.30 20.77
CA LEU A 198 -23.62 5.17 19.66
C LEU A 198 -22.85 3.86 19.76
N LYS A 199 -22.37 3.51 20.99
CA LYS A 199 -21.67 2.25 21.25
C LYS A 199 -22.53 1.05 20.86
N ASN A 200 -23.79 1.01 21.30
CA ASN A 200 -24.73 -0.07 20.98
C ASN A 200 -25.03 -0.21 19.48
N LYS A 201 -24.98 0.89 18.71
CA LYS A 201 -25.14 0.86 17.24
C LYS A 201 -23.89 0.36 16.51
N LEU A 202 -22.73 0.43 17.12
CA LEU A 202 -21.47 -0.02 16.55
C LEU A 202 -21.16 -1.47 16.88
N GLU A 203 -21.81 -2.05 17.92
CA GLU A 203 -21.66 -3.45 18.35
C GLU A 203 -22.61 -4.40 17.59
N ILE A 204 -23.46 -3.90 16.67
CA ILE A 204 -24.32 -4.68 15.78
C ILE A 204 -23.61 -4.89 14.45
#